data_c02e19e7b116e60f8d75bb1591de8318
#
_entry.id   c02e19e7b116e60f8d75bb1591de8318
#
_cell.length_a   1.000
_cell.length_b   1.000
_cell.length_c   1.000
_cell.angle_alpha   90.00
_cell.angle_beta   90.00
_cell.angle_gamma   90.00
#
_symmetry.space_group_name_H-M   'P 1'
#
loop_
_entity.id
_entity.type
_entity.pdbx_description
1 polymer ?
#
loop_
_entity_poly.entity_id
_entity_poly.type
_entity_poly.pdbx_seq_one_letter_code
_entity_poly.pdbx_strand_id
1 'polypeptide(L)'
;SRLVDWQDRNTCILFGDGAGAFVLQASNEPGGLLSAVMRSDGSGSDLLSLPAGGSRLPASPETVRNGQHFIHMNGREVFRFATRVMKQATREAVAAANLKIEDIHLVVPHQANLRIIEAAMRGLEIPHEHCMINVEHYGNTSTASIPIATCEAIQQGRL
;
A
#
# COMPACT_ATOMS: atom_id res chain seq x y z
N SER A 1 -4.79 16.29 -1.00
CA SER A 1 -3.59 15.99 -1.79
C SER A 1 -3.40 16.96 -2.96
N ARG A 2 -2.18 17.41 -3.22
CA ARG A 2 -1.84 18.32 -4.34
C ARG A 2 -1.67 17.59 -5.66
N LEU A 3 -1.51 16.27 -5.62
CA LEU A 3 -1.26 15.43 -6.80
C LEU A 3 -2.54 14.83 -7.39
N VAL A 4 -3.69 15.16 -6.81
CA VAL A 4 -4.98 14.61 -7.21
C VAL A 4 -5.77 15.66 -8.00
N ASP A 5 -6.32 15.26 -9.14
CA ASP A 5 -7.32 16.06 -9.85
C ASP A 5 -8.66 15.92 -9.14
N TRP A 6 -9.13 16.99 -8.52
CA TRP A 6 -10.40 17.02 -7.79
C TRP A 6 -11.63 16.88 -8.68
N GLN A 7 -11.47 16.97 -10.00
CA GLN A 7 -12.52 16.73 -10.99
C GLN A 7 -12.57 15.27 -11.45
N ASP A 8 -11.47 14.51 -11.28
CA ASP A 8 -11.45 13.06 -11.57
C ASP A 8 -11.88 12.24 -10.35
N ARG A 9 -13.14 11.81 -10.36
CA ARG A 9 -13.72 10.99 -9.28
C ARG A 9 -13.10 9.60 -9.14
N ASN A 10 -12.32 9.13 -10.11
CA ASN A 10 -11.64 7.83 -10.01
C ASN A 10 -10.42 7.90 -9.10
N THR A 11 -9.87 9.07 -8.90
CA THR A 11 -8.67 9.29 -8.09
C THR A 11 -8.92 10.14 -6.85
N CYS A 12 -9.73 11.21 -6.94
CA CYS A 12 -9.90 12.17 -5.84
C CYS A 12 -10.52 11.57 -4.58
N ILE A 13 -11.34 10.53 -4.72
CA ILE A 13 -12.00 9.86 -3.58
C ILE A 13 -11.12 8.81 -2.89
N LEU A 14 -9.93 8.52 -3.42
CA LEU A 14 -9.10 7.41 -2.93
C LEU A 14 -7.96 7.88 -2.05
N PHE A 15 -7.26 8.94 -2.48
CA PHE A 15 -5.98 9.33 -1.88
C PHE A 15 -6.15 10.26 -0.69
N GLY A 16 -5.36 10.02 0.36
CA GLY A 16 -5.17 10.88 1.52
C GLY A 16 -3.72 11.31 1.68
N ASP A 17 -3.49 12.29 2.55
CA ASP A 17 -2.15 12.73 2.93
C ASP A 17 -1.81 12.19 4.32
N GLY A 18 -0.59 11.71 4.49
CA GLY A 18 -0.11 11.16 5.76
C GLY A 18 1.40 11.02 5.78
N ALA A 19 1.94 10.87 6.98
CA ALA A 19 3.34 10.57 7.20
C ALA A 19 3.49 9.52 8.30
N GLY A 20 4.55 8.73 8.23
CA GLY A 20 4.87 7.76 9.27
C GLY A 20 6.33 7.36 9.21
N ALA A 21 6.85 6.87 10.32
CA ALA A 21 8.24 6.46 10.45
C ALA A 21 8.35 5.27 11.40
N PHE A 22 9.34 4.41 11.13
CA PHE A 22 9.80 3.37 12.05
C PHE A 22 11.21 3.69 12.49
N VAL A 23 11.50 3.49 13.77
CA VAL A 23 12.86 3.54 14.32
C VAL A 23 13.33 2.09 14.48
N LEU A 24 14.37 1.73 13.76
CA LEU A 24 14.97 0.40 13.81
C LEU A 24 16.31 0.46 14.56
N GLN A 25 16.53 -0.47 15.47
CA GLN A 25 17.80 -0.60 16.20
C GLN A 25 18.16 -2.07 16.37
N ALA A 26 19.46 -2.36 16.56
CA ALA A 26 19.89 -3.70 16.92
C ALA A 26 19.38 -4.06 18.32
N SER A 27 18.96 -5.31 18.49
CA SER A 27 18.50 -5.85 19.78
C SER A 27 19.05 -7.25 19.99
N ASN A 28 19.30 -7.61 21.25
CA ASN A 28 19.59 -8.97 21.67
C ASN A 28 18.33 -9.73 22.10
N GLU A 29 17.17 -9.05 22.16
CA GLU A 29 15.91 -9.68 22.51
C GLU A 29 15.40 -10.58 21.35
N PRO A 30 14.69 -11.67 21.66
CA PRO A 30 14.06 -12.50 20.64
C PRO A 30 13.07 -11.69 19.80
N GLY A 31 13.05 -11.93 18.49
CA GLY A 31 12.14 -11.27 17.55
C GLY A 31 12.87 -10.41 16.51
N GLY A 32 12.15 -9.46 15.93
CA GLY A 32 12.66 -8.59 14.88
C GLY A 32 12.21 -9.00 13.48
N LEU A 33 12.94 -8.58 12.45
CA LEU A 33 12.63 -8.91 11.06
C LEU A 33 12.97 -10.37 10.76
N LEU A 34 11.96 -11.22 10.61
CA LEU A 34 12.13 -12.65 10.34
C LEU A 34 12.40 -12.94 8.87
N SER A 35 11.77 -12.18 7.97
CA SER A 35 11.96 -12.31 6.52
C SER A 35 11.57 -11.03 5.80
N ALA A 36 12.02 -10.89 4.56
CA ALA A 36 11.62 -9.81 3.68
C ALA A 36 11.55 -10.30 2.23
N VAL A 37 10.53 -9.85 1.49
CA VAL A 37 10.39 -10.08 0.05
C VAL A 37 10.28 -8.73 -0.65
N MET A 38 11.23 -8.46 -1.54
CA MET A 38 11.27 -7.23 -2.34
C MET A 38 11.16 -7.59 -3.81
N ARG A 39 10.19 -6.98 -4.50
CA ARG A 39 9.91 -7.22 -5.92
C ARG A 39 9.62 -5.91 -6.62
N SER A 40 9.87 -5.85 -7.91
CA SER A 40 9.51 -4.75 -8.80
C SER A 40 9.02 -5.31 -10.12
N ASP A 41 7.98 -4.68 -10.68
CA ASP A 41 7.44 -4.99 -12.01
C ASP A 41 7.22 -3.69 -12.78
N GLY A 42 8.15 -3.34 -13.66
CA GLY A 42 8.10 -2.13 -14.47
C GLY A 42 7.14 -2.23 -15.67
N SER A 43 6.59 -3.40 -15.97
CA SER A 43 5.67 -3.58 -17.10
C SER A 43 4.34 -2.83 -16.94
N GLY A 44 3.97 -2.53 -15.69
CA GLY A 44 2.77 -1.78 -15.33
C GLY A 44 2.99 -0.29 -15.02
N SER A 45 4.11 0.31 -15.43
CA SER A 45 4.47 1.69 -15.07
C SER A 45 3.43 2.74 -15.48
N ASP A 46 2.69 2.50 -16.56
CA ASP A 46 1.66 3.42 -17.06
C ASP A 46 0.29 3.22 -16.38
N LEU A 47 0.13 2.18 -15.55
CA LEU A 47 -1.13 1.88 -14.86
C LEU A 47 -1.39 2.83 -13.68
N LEU A 48 -0.35 3.35 -13.08
CA LEU A 48 -0.40 4.34 -12.00
C LEU A 48 0.83 5.24 -12.13
N SER A 49 0.64 6.47 -12.58
CA SER A 49 1.74 7.38 -12.91
C SER A 49 1.42 8.83 -12.62
N LEU A 50 2.46 9.63 -12.48
CA LEU A 50 2.44 11.08 -12.53
C LEU A 50 3.23 11.48 -13.79
N PRO A 51 2.57 11.79 -14.91
CA PRO A 51 3.23 11.88 -16.22
C PRO A 51 4.32 12.94 -16.33
N ALA A 52 4.13 14.12 -15.73
CA ALA A 52 5.04 15.25 -15.83
C ALA A 52 5.58 15.72 -14.48
N GLY A 53 6.64 16.53 -14.53
CA GLY A 53 7.33 17.09 -13.36
C GLY A 53 8.64 16.39 -13.02
N GLY A 54 8.97 15.30 -13.72
CA GLY A 54 10.24 14.59 -13.62
C GLY A 54 11.18 14.88 -14.80
N SER A 55 12.35 14.22 -14.81
CA SER A 55 13.36 14.41 -15.84
C SER A 55 12.93 13.93 -17.23
N ARG A 56 12.07 12.93 -17.32
CA ARG A 56 11.52 12.42 -18.60
C ARG A 56 10.63 13.45 -19.28
N LEU A 57 9.79 14.14 -18.53
CA LEU A 57 8.88 15.18 -19.01
C LEU A 57 8.87 16.32 -17.98
N PRO A 58 9.78 17.31 -18.13
CA PRO A 58 9.85 18.45 -17.22
C PRO A 58 8.57 19.27 -17.18
N ALA A 59 8.36 20.00 -16.07
CA ALA A 59 7.24 20.91 -15.94
C ALA A 59 7.29 22.03 -17.00
N SER A 60 6.14 22.30 -17.61
CA SER A 60 5.96 23.39 -18.57
C SER A 60 4.53 23.94 -18.51
N PRO A 61 4.27 25.14 -19.05
CA PRO A 61 2.90 25.63 -19.16
C PRO A 61 1.97 24.68 -19.92
N GLU A 62 2.49 23.91 -20.85
CA GLU A 62 1.73 22.91 -21.60
C GLU A 62 1.37 21.71 -20.74
N THR A 63 2.33 21.14 -20.03
CA THR A 63 2.08 19.97 -19.15
C THR A 63 1.11 20.30 -18.01
N VAL A 64 1.12 21.56 -17.53
CA VAL A 64 0.17 22.04 -16.53
C VAL A 64 -1.23 22.14 -17.15
N ARG A 65 -1.38 22.77 -18.33
CA ARG A 65 -2.68 22.88 -19.01
C ARG A 65 -3.29 21.52 -19.35
N ASN A 66 -2.45 20.53 -19.65
CA ASN A 66 -2.88 19.17 -20.00
C ASN A 66 -3.12 18.27 -18.77
N GLY A 67 -3.05 18.80 -17.54
CA GLY A 67 -3.31 18.03 -16.32
C GLY A 67 -2.28 16.94 -16.02
N GLN A 68 -1.09 16.98 -16.64
CA GLN A 68 -0.09 15.92 -16.53
C GLN A 68 0.68 15.91 -15.19
N HIS A 69 0.34 16.84 -14.28
CA HIS A 69 0.86 16.91 -12.90
C HIS A 69 -0.09 16.25 -11.88
N PHE A 70 -1.13 15.59 -12.35
CA PHE A 70 -2.03 14.81 -11.51
C PHE A 70 -1.77 13.31 -11.66
N ILE A 71 -2.19 12.55 -10.66
CA ILE A 71 -2.12 11.08 -10.68
C ILE A 71 -3.08 10.56 -11.74
N HIS A 72 -2.56 9.77 -12.67
CA HIS A 72 -3.32 8.99 -13.63
C HIS A 72 -3.34 7.52 -13.21
N MET A 73 -4.52 6.90 -13.16
CA MET A 73 -4.65 5.54 -12.66
C MET A 73 -5.65 4.72 -13.50
N ASN A 74 -5.21 3.55 -13.94
CA ASN A 74 -6.11 2.50 -14.41
C ASN A 74 -6.53 1.62 -13.22
N GLY A 75 -7.58 2.02 -12.52
CA GLY A 75 -7.99 1.38 -11.27
C GLY A 75 -8.30 -0.11 -11.40
N ARG A 76 -8.80 -0.57 -12.55
CA ARG A 76 -9.12 -1.98 -12.79
C ARG A 76 -7.86 -2.85 -12.85
N GLU A 77 -6.86 -2.40 -13.59
CA GLU A 77 -5.60 -3.16 -13.73
C GLU A 77 -4.77 -3.07 -12.45
N VAL A 78 -4.75 -1.91 -11.79
CA VAL A 78 -4.13 -1.75 -10.47
C VAL A 78 -4.78 -2.68 -9.44
N PHE A 79 -6.10 -2.81 -9.43
CA PHE A 79 -6.82 -3.76 -8.56
C PHE A 79 -6.37 -5.21 -8.78
N ARG A 80 -6.32 -5.65 -10.05
CA ARG A 80 -5.90 -7.01 -10.41
C ARG A 80 -4.47 -7.29 -9.98
N PHE A 81 -3.57 -6.35 -10.26
CA PHE A 81 -2.17 -6.44 -9.86
C PHE A 81 -2.04 -6.51 -8.35
N ALA A 82 -2.62 -5.55 -7.62
CA ALA A 82 -2.49 -5.45 -6.17
C ALA A 82 -3.01 -6.69 -5.43
N THR A 83 -4.19 -7.20 -5.81
CA THR A 83 -4.76 -8.39 -5.19
C THR A 83 -3.92 -9.65 -5.43
N ARG A 84 -3.30 -9.78 -6.61
CA ARG A 84 -2.40 -10.88 -6.91
C ARG A 84 -1.11 -10.79 -6.13
N VAL A 85 -0.44 -9.63 -6.20
CA VAL A 85 0.88 -9.40 -5.61
C VAL A 85 0.84 -9.46 -4.09
N MET A 86 -0.17 -8.88 -3.45
CA MET A 86 -0.32 -8.92 -2.00
C MET A 86 -0.37 -10.37 -1.49
N LYS A 87 -1.17 -11.23 -2.14
CA LYS A 87 -1.24 -12.66 -1.77
C LYS A 87 0.09 -13.38 -1.97
N GLN A 88 0.72 -13.16 -3.12
CA GLN A 88 1.96 -13.82 -3.46
C GLN A 88 3.09 -13.40 -2.49
N ALA A 89 3.29 -12.10 -2.30
CA ALA A 89 4.34 -11.59 -1.42
C ALA A 89 4.14 -12.02 0.04
N THR A 90 2.90 -12.06 0.52
CA THR A 90 2.60 -12.55 1.87
C THR A 90 2.99 -14.02 2.01
N ARG A 91 2.59 -14.89 1.08
CA ARG A 91 2.95 -16.32 1.13
C ARG A 91 4.47 -16.52 1.06
N GLU A 92 5.14 -15.80 0.16
CA GLU A 92 6.60 -15.88 0.01
C GLU A 92 7.32 -15.42 1.31
N ALA A 93 6.88 -14.32 1.92
CA ALA A 93 7.48 -13.82 3.15
C ALA A 93 7.27 -14.78 4.33
N VAL A 94 6.06 -15.29 4.50
CA VAL A 94 5.73 -16.27 5.55
C VAL A 94 6.56 -17.55 5.39
N ALA A 95 6.62 -18.08 4.17
CA ALA A 95 7.43 -19.28 3.87
C ALA A 95 8.91 -19.05 4.11
N ALA A 96 9.44 -17.88 3.74
CA ALA A 96 10.85 -17.52 3.97
C ALA A 96 11.20 -17.39 5.47
N ALA A 97 10.22 -17.12 6.31
CA ALA A 97 10.35 -17.15 7.77
C ALA A 97 10.19 -18.54 8.38
N ASN A 98 9.97 -19.60 7.58
CA ASN A 98 9.62 -20.96 8.02
C ASN A 98 8.32 -21.01 8.87
N LEU A 99 7.37 -20.14 8.56
CA LEU A 99 6.05 -20.05 9.20
C LEU A 99 4.96 -20.48 8.22
N LYS A 100 3.75 -20.67 8.77
CA LYS A 100 2.52 -20.88 8.01
C LYS A 100 1.62 -19.65 8.12
N ILE A 101 0.63 -19.55 7.26
CA ILE A 101 -0.34 -18.45 7.30
C ILE A 101 -1.10 -18.42 8.63
N GLU A 102 -1.40 -19.59 9.20
CA GLU A 102 -2.10 -19.73 10.49
C GLU A 102 -1.29 -19.21 11.69
N ASP A 103 0.03 -19.09 11.55
CA ASP A 103 0.92 -18.56 12.59
C ASP A 103 0.91 -17.02 12.64
N ILE A 104 0.27 -16.36 11.66
CA ILE A 104 0.25 -14.90 11.56
C ILE A 104 -0.81 -14.33 12.51
N HIS A 105 -0.36 -13.58 13.50
CA HIS A 105 -1.23 -12.93 14.47
C HIS A 105 -1.95 -11.71 13.86
N LEU A 106 -1.24 -10.86 13.11
CA LEU A 106 -1.81 -9.68 12.49
C LEU A 106 -1.13 -9.37 11.15
N VAL A 107 -1.93 -9.05 10.14
CA VAL A 107 -1.50 -8.47 8.87
C VAL A 107 -1.79 -6.99 8.88
N VAL A 108 -0.79 -6.17 8.61
CA VAL A 108 -0.91 -4.72 8.42
C VAL A 108 -0.62 -4.40 6.96
N PRO A 109 -1.64 -4.44 6.07
CA PRO A 109 -1.43 -4.20 4.66
C PRO A 109 -1.32 -2.71 4.35
N HIS A 110 -0.76 -2.38 3.19
CA HIS A 110 -0.96 -1.06 2.61
C HIS A 110 -2.45 -0.77 2.44
N GLN A 111 -2.90 0.36 2.94
CA GLN A 111 -4.30 0.80 2.94
C GLN A 111 -4.69 1.44 1.60
N ALA A 112 -4.58 0.66 0.51
CA ALA A 112 -4.86 1.15 -0.83
C ALA A 112 -6.36 1.36 -1.08
N ASN A 113 -7.16 0.35 -0.74
CA ASN A 113 -8.60 0.28 -0.97
C ASN A 113 -9.15 -0.92 -0.19
N LEU A 114 -10.28 -0.77 0.48
CA LEU A 114 -10.89 -1.84 1.28
C LEU A 114 -11.11 -3.12 0.47
N ARG A 115 -11.62 -3.01 -0.76
CA ARG A 115 -11.89 -4.17 -1.62
C ARG A 115 -10.63 -4.95 -1.99
N ILE A 116 -9.49 -4.27 -2.16
CA ILE A 116 -8.20 -4.92 -2.43
C ILE A 116 -7.77 -5.73 -1.21
N ILE A 117 -7.85 -5.13 -0.01
CA ILE A 117 -7.48 -5.77 1.25
C ILE A 117 -8.35 -7.01 1.49
N GLU A 118 -9.66 -6.86 1.42
CA GLU A 118 -10.60 -7.97 1.60
C GLU A 118 -10.38 -9.12 0.60
N ALA A 119 -10.16 -8.79 -0.68
CA ALA A 119 -9.89 -9.79 -1.71
C ALA A 119 -8.56 -10.54 -1.47
N ALA A 120 -7.55 -9.84 -0.96
CA ALA A 120 -6.26 -10.44 -0.62
C ALA A 120 -6.40 -11.34 0.62
N MET A 121 -7.02 -10.86 1.69
CA MET A 121 -7.22 -11.63 2.94
C MET A 121 -8.06 -12.88 2.70
N ARG A 122 -9.16 -12.75 1.98
CA ARG A 122 -9.99 -13.90 1.57
C ARG A 122 -9.19 -14.94 0.76
N GLY A 123 -8.33 -14.51 -0.15
CA GLY A 123 -7.49 -15.42 -0.94
C GLY A 123 -6.29 -15.99 -0.18
N LEU A 124 -5.99 -15.49 1.02
CA LEU A 124 -5.02 -16.02 1.97
C LEU A 124 -5.68 -16.84 3.09
N GLU A 125 -7.01 -16.85 3.15
CA GLU A 125 -7.80 -17.46 4.22
C GLU A 125 -7.50 -16.86 5.61
N ILE A 126 -7.13 -15.56 5.62
CA ILE A 126 -6.87 -14.82 6.86
C ILE A 126 -8.17 -14.17 7.33
N PRO A 127 -8.62 -14.45 8.58
CA PRO A 127 -9.81 -13.84 9.16
C PRO A 127 -9.70 -12.31 9.26
N HIS A 128 -10.84 -11.62 9.20
CA HIS A 128 -10.89 -10.15 9.23
C HIS A 128 -10.27 -9.57 10.51
N GLU A 129 -10.46 -10.25 11.64
CA GLU A 129 -9.90 -9.87 12.93
C GLU A 129 -8.36 -9.91 12.98
N HIS A 130 -7.72 -10.66 12.08
CA HIS A 130 -6.26 -10.72 11.92
C HIS A 130 -5.74 -9.74 10.87
N CYS A 131 -6.56 -8.78 10.43
CA CYS A 131 -6.15 -7.74 9.49
C CYS A 131 -6.41 -6.35 10.06
N MET A 132 -5.43 -5.47 9.99
CA MET A 132 -5.61 -4.07 10.34
C MET A 132 -6.18 -3.31 9.15
N ILE A 133 -7.30 -2.62 9.34
CA ILE A 133 -7.99 -1.84 8.31
C ILE A 133 -8.36 -0.49 8.91
N ASN A 134 -7.90 0.59 8.28
CA ASN A 134 -8.22 1.97 8.64
C ASN A 134 -8.32 2.91 7.43
N VAL A 135 -8.37 2.34 6.23
CA VAL A 135 -8.46 3.10 4.97
C VAL A 135 -9.68 4.02 4.90
N GLU A 136 -10.76 3.70 5.58
CA GLU A 136 -11.98 4.50 5.65
C GLU A 136 -11.80 5.82 6.43
N HIS A 137 -10.81 5.87 7.33
CA HIS A 137 -10.51 7.06 8.12
C HIS A 137 -9.49 7.98 7.44
N TYR A 138 -8.49 7.41 6.76
CA TYR A 138 -7.34 8.15 6.23
C TYR A 138 -7.24 8.14 4.71
N GLY A 139 -7.97 7.26 4.03
CA GLY A 139 -7.79 7.00 2.61
C GLY A 139 -6.46 6.30 2.31
N ASN A 140 -6.08 6.32 1.04
CA ASN A 140 -4.80 5.81 0.58
C ASN A 140 -3.71 6.87 0.80
N THR A 141 -3.00 6.80 1.91
CA THR A 141 -1.87 7.67 2.26
C THR A 141 -0.53 7.13 1.71
N SER A 142 -0.57 6.35 0.63
CA SER A 142 0.63 5.74 0.02
C SER A 142 1.42 4.93 1.05
N THR A 143 2.76 5.03 1.03
CA THR A 143 3.65 4.29 1.94
C THR A 143 3.38 4.60 3.43
N ALA A 144 2.90 5.78 3.76
CA ALA A 144 2.58 6.17 5.13
C ALA A 144 1.44 5.34 5.76
N SER A 145 0.62 4.69 4.95
CA SER A 145 -0.53 3.91 5.43
C SER A 145 -0.12 2.75 6.36
N ILE A 146 1.02 2.11 6.11
CA ILE A 146 1.50 0.99 6.93
C ILE A 146 1.92 1.46 8.33
N PRO A 147 2.83 2.44 8.50
CA PRO A 147 3.19 2.91 9.85
C PRO A 147 2.01 3.55 10.60
N ILE A 148 1.07 4.21 9.92
CA ILE A 148 -0.14 4.73 10.56
C ILE A 148 -0.99 3.57 11.10
N ALA A 149 -1.28 2.56 10.26
CA ALA A 149 -2.06 1.40 10.67
C ALA A 149 -1.35 0.58 11.76
N THR A 150 -0.02 0.46 11.71
CA THR A 150 0.77 -0.21 12.75
C THR A 150 0.67 0.55 14.09
N CYS A 151 0.79 1.87 14.06
CA CYS A 151 0.65 2.69 15.27
C CYS A 151 -0.72 2.51 15.92
N GLU A 152 -1.78 2.52 15.15
CA GLU A 152 -3.13 2.27 15.67
C GLU A 152 -3.31 0.85 16.20
N ALA A 153 -2.74 -0.16 15.53
CA ALA A 153 -2.81 -1.54 16.01
C ALA A 153 -2.13 -1.69 17.39
N ILE A 154 -1.00 -1.01 17.61
CA ILE A 154 -0.32 -0.96 18.91
C ILE A 154 -1.21 -0.27 19.95
N GLN A 155 -1.79 0.89 19.62
CA GLN A 155 -2.67 1.63 20.53
C GLN A 155 -3.93 0.84 20.92
N GLN A 156 -4.40 -0.03 20.03
CA GLN A 156 -5.54 -0.93 20.26
C GLN A 156 -5.16 -2.22 21.00
N GLY A 157 -3.89 -2.42 21.33
CA GLY A 157 -3.39 -3.65 21.97
C GLY A 157 -3.46 -4.89 21.07
N ARG A 158 -3.41 -4.69 19.75
CA ARG A 158 -3.42 -5.76 18.74
C ARG A 158 -2.01 -6.21 18.35
N LEU A 159 -1.01 -5.43 18.71
CA LEU A 159 0.43 -5.69 18.58
C LEU A 159 1.14 -5.38 19.89
#